data_f4044758c9a855a4138661b4a4aa5947
#
_entry.id   f4044758c9a855a4138661b4a4aa5947
#
_cell.length_a   1.000
_cell.length_b   1.000
_cell.length_c   1.000
_cell.angle_alpha   90.00
_cell.angle_beta   90.00
_cell.angle_gamma   90.00
#
_symmetry.space_group_name_H-M   'P 1'
#
loop_
_entity.id
_entity.type
_entity.pdbx_description
1 polymer ?
#
loop_
_entity_poly.entity_id
_entity_poly.type
_entity_poly.pdbx_seq_one_letter_code
_entity_poly.pdbx_strand_id
1 'polypeptide(L)'
;MDIKAEIGRHTDEAEQIITSYLPEEKGYQKTVIEAMNYSFLAGGKRLRPILMLETYRLGGGKKKKPRRGKKTTHVVYGEAMAILAGDALLTYAFETAAKALDIEPQNPGIGKAIRILSAKAGIYGMVGGQTVDVESENTCDMTKEKLDFIYRLKTSALIEASMMIGAVLAGATGSEQKIVEAVASKVGLAFQIQDDILDVTSTMEVLGKPIGSDEKNHKSTYVTYEGIEKAKQDVADLSEKAIAQMETLVVKNEFLTELLRYLISREK
;
A
#
# COMPACT_ATOMS: atom_id res chain seq x y z
N MET A 1 18.14 16.20 2.86
CA MET A 1 16.64 16.33 2.75
C MET A 1 16.04 15.84 4.04
N ASP A 2 15.10 16.56 4.67
CA ASP A 2 14.32 16.01 5.78
C ASP A 2 13.22 15.10 5.22
N ILE A 3 13.49 13.80 5.21
CA ILE A 3 12.59 12.81 4.62
C ILE A 3 11.21 12.77 5.32
N LYS A 4 11.14 13.02 6.63
CA LYS A 4 9.88 13.01 7.37
C LYS A 4 9.00 14.21 6.99
N ALA A 5 9.60 15.39 6.86
CA ALA A 5 8.92 16.59 6.39
C ALA A 5 8.42 16.41 4.94
N GLU A 6 9.24 15.82 4.08
CA GLU A 6 8.87 15.53 2.69
C GLU A 6 7.74 14.50 2.60
N ILE A 7 7.81 13.38 3.34
CA ILE A 7 6.70 12.40 3.42
C ILE A 7 5.43 13.10 3.90
N GLY A 8 5.49 13.94 4.93
CA GLY A 8 4.36 14.74 5.39
C GLY A 8 3.74 15.53 4.24
N ARG A 9 4.53 16.29 3.51
CA ARG A 9 4.09 17.11 2.38
C ARG A 9 3.43 16.28 1.26
N HIS A 10 4.02 15.12 0.88
CA HIS A 10 3.46 14.23 -0.14
C HIS A 10 2.17 13.52 0.30
N THR A 11 2.10 13.18 1.58
CA THR A 11 0.87 12.66 2.17
C THR A 11 -0.25 13.69 2.03
N ASP A 12 0.02 14.95 2.35
CA ASP A 12 -0.93 16.08 2.29
C ASP A 12 -1.50 16.27 0.89
N GLU A 13 -0.68 16.21 -0.13
CA GLU A 13 -1.11 16.31 -1.51
C GLU A 13 -1.99 15.12 -1.92
N ALA A 14 -1.57 13.90 -1.60
CA ALA A 14 -2.34 12.70 -1.90
C ALA A 14 -3.75 12.78 -1.28
N GLU A 15 -3.87 13.28 -0.02
CA GLU A 15 -5.19 13.46 0.61
C GLU A 15 -6.06 14.49 -0.07
N GLN A 16 -5.51 15.63 -0.46
CA GLN A 16 -6.29 16.65 -1.16
C GLN A 16 -6.84 16.12 -2.50
N ILE A 17 -5.98 15.44 -3.27
CA ILE A 17 -6.39 14.82 -4.53
C ILE A 17 -7.52 13.81 -4.26
N ILE A 18 -7.34 12.87 -3.36
CA ILE A 18 -8.32 11.80 -3.13
C ILE A 18 -9.61 12.36 -2.54
N THR A 19 -9.52 13.33 -1.62
CA THR A 19 -10.71 13.96 -1.03
C THR A 19 -11.57 14.64 -2.10
N SER A 20 -10.98 15.19 -3.17
CA SER A 20 -11.73 15.80 -4.28
C SER A 20 -12.53 14.79 -5.10
N TYR A 21 -12.22 13.50 -5.00
CA TYR A 21 -12.95 12.42 -5.68
C TYR A 21 -13.97 11.71 -4.78
N LEU A 22 -14.07 12.06 -3.48
CA LEU A 22 -15.06 11.43 -2.61
C LEU A 22 -16.49 11.82 -3.03
N PRO A 23 -17.43 10.85 -3.06
CA PRO A 23 -18.79 11.12 -3.47
C PRO A 23 -19.54 11.97 -2.42
N GLU A 24 -20.46 12.80 -2.90
CA GLU A 24 -21.33 13.60 -2.03
C GLU A 24 -22.31 12.71 -1.24
N GLU A 25 -22.46 12.98 0.04
CA GLU A 25 -23.32 12.23 0.98
C GLU A 25 -24.80 12.58 0.79
N LYS A 26 -25.39 12.10 -0.32
CA LYS A 26 -26.78 12.39 -0.70
C LYS A 26 -27.48 11.16 -1.32
N GLY A 27 -28.80 11.25 -1.48
CA GLY A 27 -29.66 10.21 -2.05
C GLY A 27 -30.01 9.10 -1.05
N TYR A 28 -30.73 8.08 -1.52
CA TYR A 28 -31.16 6.95 -0.68
C TYR A 28 -29.98 6.10 -0.18
N GLN A 29 -28.87 6.08 -0.91
CA GLN A 29 -27.64 5.38 -0.58
C GLN A 29 -26.69 6.21 0.32
N LYS A 30 -27.14 7.34 0.87
CA LYS A 30 -26.33 8.25 1.68
C LYS A 30 -25.53 7.55 2.77
N THR A 31 -26.13 6.59 3.49
CA THR A 31 -25.49 5.91 4.61
C THR A 31 -24.25 5.12 4.19
N VAL A 32 -24.26 4.44 3.06
CA VAL A 32 -23.06 3.73 2.57
C VAL A 32 -21.99 4.71 2.11
N ILE A 33 -22.38 5.85 1.51
CA ILE A 33 -21.43 6.91 1.13
C ILE A 33 -20.79 7.53 2.37
N GLU A 34 -21.58 7.82 3.41
CA GLU A 34 -21.05 8.30 4.71
C GLU A 34 -20.06 7.29 5.31
N ALA A 35 -20.39 6.00 5.30
CA ALA A 35 -19.51 4.94 5.81
C ALA A 35 -18.20 4.81 5.00
N MET A 36 -18.27 4.94 3.66
CA MET A 36 -17.09 5.01 2.78
C MET A 36 -16.21 6.20 3.10
N ASN A 37 -16.79 7.41 3.11
CA ASN A 37 -16.09 8.66 3.38
C ASN A 37 -15.47 8.64 4.78
N TYR A 38 -16.23 8.14 5.78
CA TYR A 38 -15.75 7.96 7.15
C TYR A 38 -14.51 7.05 7.20
N SER A 39 -14.58 5.87 6.55
CA SER A 39 -13.45 4.94 6.47
C SER A 39 -12.23 5.58 5.83
N PHE A 40 -12.44 6.29 4.72
CA PHE A 40 -11.38 6.96 4.00
C PHE A 40 -10.77 8.10 4.82
N LEU A 41 -11.60 8.97 5.38
CA LEU A 41 -11.20 10.13 6.18
C LEU A 41 -10.70 9.76 7.60
N ALA A 42 -10.74 8.49 7.99
CA ALA A 42 -10.08 7.99 9.19
C ALA A 42 -8.55 8.13 9.12
N GLY A 43 -8.01 8.42 7.95
CA GLY A 43 -6.59 8.69 7.74
C GLY A 43 -5.76 7.45 7.41
N GLY A 44 -4.47 7.65 7.21
CA GLY A 44 -3.52 6.60 6.86
C GLY A 44 -2.15 7.20 6.55
N LYS A 45 -1.07 6.39 6.48
CA LYS A 45 0.25 6.85 6.02
C LYS A 45 0.28 7.25 4.54
N ARG A 46 -0.79 6.99 3.79
CA ARG A 46 -0.96 7.28 2.36
C ARG A 46 0.23 6.84 1.47
N LEU A 47 0.96 5.84 1.88
CA LEU A 47 2.18 5.39 1.19
C LEU A 47 1.90 4.94 -0.25
N ARG A 48 0.80 4.20 -0.47
CA ARG A 48 0.46 3.71 -1.82
C ARG A 48 0.21 4.85 -2.82
N PRO A 49 -0.64 5.85 -2.56
CA PRO A 49 -0.79 6.99 -3.45
C PRO A 49 0.50 7.82 -3.57
N ILE A 50 1.31 7.96 -2.51
CA ILE A 50 2.61 8.64 -2.61
C ILE A 50 3.54 7.87 -3.56
N LEU A 51 3.67 6.55 -3.41
CA LEU A 51 4.49 5.71 -4.28
C LEU A 51 4.03 5.81 -5.74
N MET A 52 2.73 5.81 -5.99
CA MET A 52 2.17 5.98 -7.33
C MET A 52 2.54 7.35 -7.93
N LEU A 53 2.31 8.42 -7.18
CA LEU A 53 2.61 9.78 -7.61
C LEU A 53 4.10 10.00 -7.82
N GLU A 54 4.96 9.47 -6.95
CA GLU A 54 6.41 9.63 -7.08
C GLU A 54 6.98 8.78 -8.22
N THR A 55 6.42 7.60 -8.48
CA THR A 55 6.79 6.82 -9.65
C THR A 55 6.30 7.49 -10.94
N TYR A 56 5.11 8.10 -10.92
CA TYR A 56 4.63 8.96 -12.03
C TYR A 56 5.51 10.21 -12.20
N ARG A 57 6.01 10.78 -11.11
CA ARG A 57 6.89 11.96 -11.10
C ARG A 57 8.32 11.70 -11.56
N LEU A 58 8.76 10.48 -11.63
CA LEU A 58 9.89 10.14 -12.49
C LEU A 58 9.67 10.72 -13.90
N GLY A 59 8.43 11.14 -14.24
CA GLY A 59 8.01 11.87 -15.41
C GLY A 59 7.53 13.34 -15.24
N GLY A 60 7.53 14.01 -14.06
CA GLY A 60 7.38 15.49 -13.93
C GLY A 60 6.24 16.17 -13.15
N GLY A 61 5.51 15.59 -12.19
CA GLY A 61 4.33 16.19 -11.49
C GLY A 61 4.50 16.77 -10.04
N LYS A 62 3.50 17.53 -9.43
CA LYS A 62 3.61 18.35 -8.15
C LYS A 62 2.53 18.10 -7.04
N LYS A 63 2.59 18.70 -5.81
CA LYS A 63 2.18 18.25 -4.42
C LYS A 63 1.16 19.03 -3.57
N LYS A 64 0.58 18.44 -2.40
CA LYS A 64 0.05 19.02 -1.09
C LYS A 64 -0.54 18.03 0.00
N LYS A 65 -0.99 18.41 1.24
CA LYS A 65 -0.94 17.82 2.62
C LYS A 65 -2.17 17.22 3.42
N PRO A 66 -2.05 16.30 4.49
CA PRO A 66 -3.07 15.47 5.19
C PRO A 66 -3.32 15.54 6.73
N ARG A 67 -4.18 14.57 7.35
CA ARG A 67 -4.38 14.32 8.81
C ARG A 67 -5.11 13.02 9.25
N ARG A 68 -5.06 12.60 10.59
CA ARG A 68 -5.57 11.33 11.16
C ARG A 68 -6.37 11.39 12.48
N GLY A 69 -7.15 10.28 12.81
CA GLY A 69 -7.63 9.84 14.13
C GLY A 69 -9.15 9.61 14.34
N LYS A 70 -9.72 8.37 14.05
CA LYS A 70 -11.16 8.03 14.27
C LYS A 70 -11.40 6.55 14.63
N LYS A 71 -12.62 6.18 15.15
CA LYS A 71 -13.09 4.80 15.41
C LYS A 71 -13.24 4.01 14.11
N THR A 72 -13.25 2.65 14.19
CA THR A 72 -13.43 1.78 13.02
C THR A 72 -14.87 1.83 12.49
N THR A 73 -15.06 1.60 11.19
CA THR A 73 -16.35 1.75 10.49
C THR A 73 -17.43 0.83 11.07
N HIS A 74 -17.11 -0.42 11.39
CA HIS A 74 -18.08 -1.37 11.96
C HIS A 74 -18.57 -0.96 13.36
N VAL A 75 -17.76 -0.26 14.13
CA VAL A 75 -18.15 0.29 15.45
C VAL A 75 -19.14 1.44 15.30
N VAL A 76 -19.05 2.20 14.20
CA VAL A 76 -19.90 3.40 13.98
C VAL A 76 -21.18 3.06 13.21
N TYR A 77 -21.08 2.22 12.18
CA TYR A 77 -22.17 1.95 11.24
C TYR A 77 -22.71 0.51 11.30
N GLY A 78 -22.12 -0.37 12.12
CA GLY A 78 -22.45 -1.79 12.17
C GLY A 78 -21.75 -2.62 11.10
N GLU A 79 -21.73 -3.95 11.28
CA GLU A 79 -20.95 -4.89 10.46
C GLU A 79 -21.41 -4.91 8.99
N ALA A 80 -22.71 -5.05 8.75
CA ALA A 80 -23.26 -5.10 7.39
C ALA A 80 -22.91 -3.85 6.57
N MET A 81 -23.02 -2.66 7.18
CA MET A 81 -22.69 -1.41 6.52
C MET A 81 -21.16 -1.26 6.31
N ALA A 82 -20.34 -1.80 7.21
CA ALA A 82 -18.89 -1.80 7.04
C ALA A 82 -18.46 -2.69 5.86
N ILE A 83 -19.10 -3.85 5.65
CA ILE A 83 -18.88 -4.72 4.50
C ILE A 83 -19.25 -3.97 3.21
N LEU A 84 -20.47 -3.43 3.13
CA LEU A 84 -20.95 -2.67 1.97
C LEU A 84 -20.05 -1.44 1.67
N ALA A 85 -19.56 -0.76 2.71
CA ALA A 85 -18.63 0.35 2.52
C ALA A 85 -17.28 -0.11 1.94
N GLY A 86 -16.80 -1.29 2.31
CA GLY A 86 -15.60 -1.90 1.73
C GLY A 86 -15.78 -2.24 0.25
N ASP A 87 -16.88 -2.88 -0.11
CA ASP A 87 -17.24 -3.21 -1.49
C ASP A 87 -17.40 -1.94 -2.34
N ALA A 88 -18.08 -0.95 -1.78
CA ALA A 88 -18.30 0.34 -2.44
C ALA A 88 -16.98 1.09 -2.65
N LEU A 89 -16.06 1.11 -1.68
CA LEU A 89 -14.73 1.72 -1.82
C LEU A 89 -13.92 1.04 -2.92
N LEU A 90 -13.92 -0.30 -2.96
CA LEU A 90 -13.20 -1.04 -3.98
C LEU A 90 -13.78 -0.77 -5.39
N THR A 91 -15.10 -0.86 -5.54
CA THR A 91 -15.77 -0.60 -6.81
C THR A 91 -15.59 0.84 -7.26
N TYR A 92 -15.73 1.80 -6.35
CA TYR A 92 -15.56 3.22 -6.64
C TYR A 92 -14.12 3.58 -7.02
N ALA A 93 -13.12 2.82 -6.55
CA ALA A 93 -11.75 2.98 -7.01
C ALA A 93 -11.60 2.67 -8.51
N PHE A 94 -12.26 1.61 -9.01
CA PHE A 94 -12.27 1.29 -10.45
C PHE A 94 -13.08 2.30 -11.26
N GLU A 95 -14.25 2.72 -10.77
CA GLU A 95 -15.04 3.78 -11.39
C GLU A 95 -14.23 5.06 -11.56
N THR A 96 -13.54 5.47 -10.48
CA THR A 96 -12.70 6.67 -10.49
C THR A 96 -11.50 6.51 -11.44
N ALA A 97 -10.83 5.36 -11.44
CA ALA A 97 -9.74 5.08 -12.37
C ALA A 97 -10.20 5.11 -13.83
N ALA A 98 -11.41 4.63 -14.13
CA ALA A 98 -11.97 4.64 -15.48
C ALA A 98 -12.24 6.06 -16.00
N LYS A 99 -12.52 7.04 -15.14
CA LYS A 99 -12.67 8.47 -15.53
C LYS A 99 -11.41 9.03 -16.23
N ALA A 100 -10.24 8.42 -16.01
CA ALA A 100 -9.02 8.81 -16.71
C ALA A 100 -9.13 8.64 -18.24
N LEU A 101 -9.96 7.71 -18.72
CA LEU A 101 -10.23 7.51 -20.15
C LEU A 101 -10.91 8.72 -20.79
N ASP A 102 -11.74 9.45 -20.02
CA ASP A 102 -12.40 10.67 -20.48
C ASP A 102 -11.46 11.88 -20.40
N ILE A 103 -10.54 11.89 -19.42
CA ILE A 103 -9.59 13.00 -19.20
C ILE A 103 -8.44 12.98 -20.20
N GLU A 104 -7.85 11.81 -20.47
CA GLU A 104 -6.74 11.62 -21.39
C GLU A 104 -6.98 10.44 -22.35
N PRO A 105 -7.98 10.53 -23.24
CA PRO A 105 -8.40 9.41 -24.09
C PRO A 105 -7.30 8.87 -25.03
N GLN A 106 -6.25 9.65 -25.27
CA GLN A 106 -5.12 9.27 -26.13
C GLN A 106 -3.95 8.61 -25.35
N ASN A 107 -4.03 8.54 -24.03
CA ASN A 107 -2.97 7.92 -23.23
C ASN A 107 -3.12 6.38 -23.21
N PRO A 108 -2.25 5.63 -23.92
CA PRO A 108 -2.35 4.18 -24.02
C PRO A 108 -2.06 3.47 -22.67
N GLY A 109 -1.47 4.18 -21.71
CA GLY A 109 -1.15 3.68 -20.38
C GLY A 109 -2.38 3.45 -19.51
N ILE A 110 -3.49 4.18 -19.73
CA ILE A 110 -4.66 4.14 -18.84
C ILE A 110 -5.28 2.74 -18.79
N GLY A 111 -5.55 2.11 -19.93
CA GLY A 111 -6.09 0.75 -19.98
C GLY A 111 -5.17 -0.27 -19.28
N LYS A 112 -3.86 -0.10 -19.43
CA LYS A 112 -2.86 -0.95 -18.75
C LYS A 112 -2.84 -0.69 -17.24
N ALA A 113 -2.95 0.56 -16.81
CA ALA A 113 -3.03 0.96 -15.40
C ALA A 113 -4.25 0.34 -14.71
N ILE A 114 -5.44 0.42 -15.33
CA ILE A 114 -6.67 -0.20 -14.82
C ILE A 114 -6.52 -1.74 -14.72
N ARG A 115 -5.90 -2.37 -15.73
CA ARG A 115 -5.64 -3.82 -15.70
C ARG A 115 -4.67 -4.22 -14.58
N ILE A 116 -3.63 -3.43 -14.32
CA ILE A 116 -2.70 -3.64 -13.19
C ILE A 116 -3.45 -3.52 -11.87
N LEU A 117 -4.25 -2.46 -11.70
CA LEU A 117 -5.05 -2.25 -10.50
C LEU A 117 -5.96 -3.43 -10.22
N SER A 118 -6.72 -3.89 -11.21
CA SER A 118 -7.67 -4.99 -11.05
C SER A 118 -6.99 -6.33 -10.74
N ALA A 119 -5.89 -6.65 -11.41
CA ALA A 119 -5.16 -7.89 -11.14
C ALA A 119 -4.53 -7.89 -9.74
N LYS A 120 -3.87 -6.79 -9.34
CA LYS A 120 -3.17 -6.68 -8.05
C LYS A 120 -4.13 -6.47 -6.86
N ALA A 121 -5.33 -5.93 -7.06
CA ALA A 121 -6.36 -5.84 -6.03
C ALA A 121 -7.21 -7.12 -5.91
N GLY A 122 -7.36 -7.89 -6.99
CA GLY A 122 -8.27 -9.02 -7.11
C GLY A 122 -7.79 -10.32 -6.46
N ILE A 123 -8.40 -11.43 -6.90
CA ILE A 123 -8.16 -12.78 -6.35
C ILE A 123 -6.73 -13.31 -6.56
N TYR A 124 -6.03 -12.82 -7.57
CA TYR A 124 -4.61 -13.13 -7.81
C TYR A 124 -3.66 -12.08 -7.20
N GLY A 125 -4.17 -11.21 -6.35
CA GLY A 125 -3.47 -10.15 -5.64
C GLY A 125 -3.95 -10.05 -4.19
N MET A 126 -4.28 -8.83 -3.76
CA MET A 126 -4.56 -8.50 -2.35
C MET A 126 -5.70 -9.33 -1.76
N VAL A 127 -6.82 -9.51 -2.48
CA VAL A 127 -7.95 -10.32 -1.99
C VAL A 127 -7.52 -11.76 -1.76
N GLY A 128 -6.79 -12.38 -2.71
CA GLY A 128 -6.29 -13.75 -2.54
C GLY A 128 -5.35 -13.90 -1.37
N GLY A 129 -4.43 -12.95 -1.17
CA GLY A 129 -3.54 -12.94 0.00
C GLY A 129 -4.29 -12.76 1.32
N GLN A 130 -5.31 -11.90 1.35
CA GLN A 130 -6.15 -11.70 2.53
C GLN A 130 -7.01 -12.93 2.84
N THR A 131 -7.50 -13.64 1.83
CA THR A 131 -8.26 -14.90 2.01
C THR A 131 -7.42 -15.92 2.78
N VAL A 132 -6.19 -16.18 2.32
CA VAL A 132 -5.29 -17.14 2.99
C VAL A 132 -4.90 -16.68 4.40
N ASP A 133 -4.73 -15.37 4.61
CA ASP A 133 -4.46 -14.82 5.95
C ASP A 133 -5.63 -15.12 6.92
N VAL A 134 -6.87 -14.83 6.51
CA VAL A 134 -8.08 -15.09 7.33
C VAL A 134 -8.29 -16.59 7.59
N GLU A 135 -8.13 -17.44 6.57
CA GLU A 135 -8.22 -18.90 6.73
C GLU A 135 -7.19 -19.41 7.73
N SER A 136 -5.99 -18.83 7.72
CA SER A 136 -4.88 -19.25 8.59
C SER A 136 -5.02 -18.77 10.04
N GLU A 137 -5.83 -17.75 10.33
CA GLU A 137 -6.10 -17.29 11.69
C GLU A 137 -6.79 -18.38 12.56
N ASN A 138 -7.50 -19.31 11.95
CA ASN A 138 -8.27 -20.35 12.64
C ASN A 138 -7.64 -21.76 12.54
N THR A 139 -6.47 -21.88 11.90
CA THR A 139 -5.80 -23.16 11.67
C THR A 139 -4.35 -23.11 12.17
N CYS A 140 -3.86 -24.22 12.75
CA CYS A 140 -2.45 -24.34 13.15
C CYS A 140 -1.56 -24.83 12.00
N ASP A 141 -1.96 -24.62 10.75
CA ASP A 141 -1.31 -25.16 9.55
C ASP A 141 -0.54 -24.12 8.72
N MET A 142 -0.15 -23.02 9.35
CA MET A 142 0.70 -22.02 8.70
C MET A 142 2.03 -22.64 8.32
N THR A 143 2.36 -22.61 7.03
CA THR A 143 3.68 -22.98 6.50
C THR A 143 4.42 -21.73 6.01
N LYS A 144 5.73 -21.84 5.81
CA LYS A 144 6.51 -20.73 5.26
C LYS A 144 6.01 -20.31 3.88
N GLU A 145 5.65 -21.29 3.03
CA GLU A 145 5.11 -21.02 1.69
C GLU A 145 3.79 -20.24 1.75
N LYS A 146 2.90 -20.57 2.69
CA LYS A 146 1.67 -19.80 2.93
C LYS A 146 1.98 -18.40 3.44
N LEU A 147 2.92 -18.25 4.36
CA LEU A 147 3.34 -16.94 4.87
C LEU A 147 3.93 -16.07 3.76
N ASP A 148 4.84 -16.61 2.95
CA ASP A 148 5.41 -15.92 1.79
C ASP A 148 4.32 -15.51 0.77
N PHE A 149 3.33 -16.37 0.55
CA PHE A 149 2.18 -16.07 -0.30
C PHE A 149 1.37 -14.88 0.25
N ILE A 150 1.06 -14.89 1.55
CA ILE A 150 0.33 -13.81 2.22
C ILE A 150 1.11 -12.49 2.08
N TYR A 151 2.40 -12.47 2.39
CA TYR A 151 3.21 -11.25 2.33
C TYR A 151 3.30 -10.66 0.94
N ARG A 152 3.50 -11.53 -0.08
CA ARG A 152 3.56 -11.11 -1.47
C ARG A 152 2.23 -10.56 -2.00
N LEU A 153 1.09 -11.13 -1.59
CA LEU A 153 -0.20 -10.74 -2.17
C LEU A 153 -0.97 -9.74 -1.30
N LYS A 154 -1.11 -9.98 0.01
CA LYS A 154 -1.89 -9.12 0.90
C LYS A 154 -1.34 -7.68 0.95
N THR A 155 -0.02 -7.52 1.01
CA THR A 155 0.63 -6.22 1.20
C THR A 155 1.38 -5.76 -0.05
N SER A 156 2.28 -6.60 -0.59
CA SER A 156 3.17 -6.18 -1.68
C SER A 156 2.43 -5.95 -2.99
N ALA A 157 1.36 -6.71 -3.29
CA ALA A 157 0.63 -6.55 -4.55
C ALA A 157 0.09 -5.13 -4.78
N LEU A 158 -0.42 -4.46 -3.74
CA LEU A 158 -0.88 -3.08 -3.87
C LEU A 158 0.25 -2.04 -3.87
N ILE A 159 1.41 -2.34 -3.32
CA ILE A 159 2.62 -1.53 -3.48
C ILE A 159 3.13 -1.64 -4.91
N GLU A 160 3.17 -2.86 -5.45
CA GLU A 160 3.49 -3.13 -6.85
C GLU A 160 2.52 -2.40 -7.79
N ALA A 161 1.20 -2.51 -7.56
CA ALA A 161 0.20 -1.79 -8.35
C ALA A 161 0.46 -0.28 -8.35
N SER A 162 0.73 0.32 -7.18
CA SER A 162 0.97 1.76 -7.05
C SER A 162 2.16 2.22 -7.89
N MET A 163 3.29 1.55 -7.78
CA MET A 163 4.50 1.93 -8.52
C MET A 163 4.38 1.61 -10.02
N MET A 164 3.81 0.45 -10.38
CA MET A 164 3.62 0.06 -11.78
C MET A 164 2.65 0.99 -12.52
N ILE A 165 1.54 1.40 -11.86
CA ILE A 165 0.58 2.35 -12.44
C ILE A 165 1.26 3.68 -12.70
N GLY A 166 2.02 4.21 -11.74
CA GLY A 166 2.78 5.44 -11.92
C GLY A 166 3.74 5.36 -13.11
N ALA A 167 4.51 4.28 -13.22
CA ALA A 167 5.45 4.06 -14.32
C ALA A 167 4.74 3.96 -15.69
N VAL A 168 3.64 3.21 -15.76
CA VAL A 168 2.87 3.03 -17.01
C VAL A 168 2.26 4.34 -17.48
N LEU A 169 1.66 5.11 -16.58
CA LEU A 169 1.06 6.41 -16.91
C LEU A 169 2.12 7.45 -17.31
N ALA A 170 3.34 7.35 -16.78
CA ALA A 170 4.49 8.17 -17.17
C ALA A 170 5.12 7.73 -18.51
N GLY A 171 4.60 6.69 -19.16
CA GLY A 171 5.12 6.19 -20.44
C GLY A 171 6.40 5.35 -20.34
N ALA A 172 6.71 4.79 -19.16
CA ALA A 172 7.87 3.93 -18.99
C ALA A 172 7.86 2.75 -19.97
N THR A 173 9.05 2.39 -20.48
CA THR A 173 9.24 1.25 -21.38
C THR A 173 8.95 -0.09 -20.68
N GLY A 174 8.75 -1.16 -21.44
CA GLY A 174 8.49 -2.48 -20.87
C GLY A 174 9.65 -3.00 -19.99
N SER A 175 10.89 -2.61 -20.27
CA SER A 175 12.05 -2.91 -19.43
C SER A 175 12.02 -2.14 -18.11
N GLU A 176 11.76 -0.85 -18.15
CA GLU A 176 11.63 -0.01 -16.94
C GLU A 176 10.47 -0.47 -16.05
N GLN A 177 9.33 -0.83 -16.65
CA GLN A 177 8.20 -1.40 -15.91
C GLN A 177 8.56 -2.68 -15.15
N LYS A 178 9.35 -3.58 -15.75
CA LYS A 178 9.87 -4.79 -15.07
C LYS A 178 10.80 -4.45 -13.91
N ILE A 179 11.65 -3.43 -14.07
CA ILE A 179 12.52 -2.94 -12.99
C ILE A 179 11.67 -2.41 -11.85
N VAL A 180 10.69 -1.54 -12.15
CA VAL A 180 9.77 -0.96 -11.15
C VAL A 180 8.99 -2.05 -10.42
N GLU A 181 8.47 -3.06 -11.12
CA GLU A 181 7.78 -4.20 -10.51
C GLU A 181 8.70 -4.97 -9.55
N ALA A 182 9.92 -5.29 -9.99
CA ALA A 182 10.91 -6.01 -9.19
C ALA A 182 11.37 -5.21 -7.95
N VAL A 183 11.48 -3.89 -8.07
CA VAL A 183 11.75 -2.98 -6.93
C VAL A 183 10.58 -2.99 -5.96
N ALA A 184 9.35 -2.77 -6.46
CA ALA A 184 8.15 -2.70 -5.65
C ALA A 184 7.87 -4.00 -4.87
N SER A 185 8.12 -5.15 -5.50
CA SER A 185 8.00 -6.47 -4.86
C SER A 185 8.96 -6.62 -3.67
N LYS A 186 10.23 -6.23 -3.84
CA LYS A 186 11.23 -6.28 -2.76
C LYS A 186 10.88 -5.32 -1.62
N VAL A 187 10.48 -4.10 -1.96
CA VAL A 187 10.05 -3.09 -0.97
C VAL A 187 8.83 -3.58 -0.20
N GLY A 188 7.85 -4.16 -0.88
CA GLY A 188 6.64 -4.69 -0.24
C GLY A 188 6.94 -5.82 0.74
N LEU A 189 7.82 -6.75 0.37
CA LEU A 189 8.25 -7.85 1.23
C LEU A 189 9.08 -7.33 2.42
N ALA A 190 10.08 -6.49 2.18
CA ALA A 190 10.89 -5.88 3.24
C ALA A 190 10.02 -5.07 4.21
N PHE A 191 9.02 -4.34 3.69
CA PHE A 191 8.07 -3.59 4.51
C PHE A 191 7.28 -4.48 5.46
N GLN A 192 6.82 -5.66 5.00
CA GLN A 192 6.08 -6.59 5.83
C GLN A 192 6.98 -7.26 6.88
N ILE A 193 8.18 -7.69 6.50
CA ILE A 193 9.15 -8.25 7.46
C ILE A 193 9.53 -7.21 8.52
N GLN A 194 9.69 -5.95 8.14
CA GLN A 194 9.96 -4.86 9.07
C GLN A 194 8.78 -4.61 10.03
N ASP A 195 7.52 -4.76 9.57
CA ASP A 195 6.36 -4.70 10.46
C ASP A 195 6.40 -5.79 11.54
N ASP A 196 6.79 -7.01 11.20
CA ASP A 196 6.95 -8.12 12.15
C ASP A 196 8.09 -7.87 13.15
N ILE A 197 9.22 -7.34 12.68
CA ILE A 197 10.33 -6.96 13.55
C ILE A 197 9.87 -5.90 14.55
N LEU A 198 9.14 -4.89 14.09
CA LEU A 198 8.63 -3.81 14.94
C LEU A 198 7.59 -4.29 15.95
N ASP A 199 6.75 -5.27 15.61
CA ASP A 199 5.77 -5.84 16.57
C ASP A 199 6.45 -6.52 17.76
N VAL A 200 7.66 -7.06 17.58
CA VAL A 200 8.45 -7.73 18.61
C VAL A 200 9.39 -6.77 19.34
N THR A 201 9.93 -5.73 18.67
CA THR A 201 11.02 -4.91 19.21
C THR A 201 10.62 -3.52 19.68
N SER A 202 9.44 -3.02 19.27
CA SER A 202 9.01 -1.66 19.55
C SER A 202 8.20 -1.56 20.86
N THR A 203 7.78 -0.35 21.22
CA THR A 203 6.91 -0.08 22.38
C THR A 203 5.53 0.40 21.94
N MET A 204 4.49 0.24 22.78
CA MET A 204 3.14 0.74 22.51
C MET A 204 3.11 2.24 22.19
N GLU A 205 3.99 3.02 22.85
CA GLU A 205 4.09 4.47 22.67
C GLU A 205 4.63 4.83 21.27
N VAL A 206 5.51 3.99 20.73
CA VAL A 206 6.15 4.20 19.42
C VAL A 206 5.24 3.73 18.29
N LEU A 207 4.62 2.55 18.40
CA LEU A 207 3.80 1.95 17.34
C LEU A 207 2.39 2.54 17.26
N GLY A 208 1.84 3.07 18.36
CA GLY A 208 0.45 3.52 18.44
C GLY A 208 -0.59 2.38 18.32
N LYS A 209 -0.15 1.12 18.42
CA LYS A 209 -0.95 -0.13 18.50
C LYS A 209 -0.40 -1.04 19.61
N PRO A 210 -1.18 -1.99 20.16
CA PRO A 210 -0.67 -2.97 21.13
C PRO A 210 0.51 -3.75 20.55
N ILE A 211 1.59 -3.92 21.34
CA ILE A 211 2.75 -4.76 21.01
C ILE A 211 2.44 -6.23 21.26
N GLY A 212 3.13 -7.14 20.55
CA GLY A 212 2.91 -8.57 20.66
C GLY A 212 1.48 -8.95 20.28
N SER A 213 0.85 -8.18 19.39
CA SER A 213 -0.49 -8.49 18.92
C SER A 213 -0.50 -9.78 18.10
N ASP A 214 0.56 -10.05 17.35
CA ASP A 214 0.71 -11.28 16.57
C ASP A 214 0.93 -12.50 17.50
N GLU A 215 1.72 -12.37 18.55
CA GLU A 215 1.89 -13.42 19.57
C GLU A 215 0.58 -13.70 20.33
N LYS A 216 -0.13 -12.65 20.76
CA LYS A 216 -1.44 -12.79 21.44
C LYS A 216 -2.50 -13.43 20.56
N ASN A 217 -2.42 -13.24 19.26
CA ASN A 217 -3.33 -13.83 18.27
C ASN A 217 -2.79 -15.17 17.73
N HIS A 218 -1.73 -15.74 18.31
CA HIS A 218 -1.06 -16.96 17.85
C HIS A 218 -0.67 -16.92 16.37
N LYS A 219 -0.32 -15.72 15.86
CA LYS A 219 -0.02 -15.49 14.46
C LYS A 219 1.44 -15.84 14.17
N SER A 220 1.66 -16.73 13.21
CA SER A 220 3.00 -17.03 12.71
C SER A 220 3.50 -15.86 11.85
N THR A 221 4.68 -15.35 12.16
CA THR A 221 5.32 -14.22 11.48
C THR A 221 6.65 -14.63 10.85
N TYR A 222 7.25 -13.76 10.05
CA TYR A 222 8.59 -14.01 9.51
C TYR A 222 9.62 -14.22 10.62
N VAL A 223 9.51 -13.42 11.70
CA VAL A 223 10.40 -13.52 12.88
C VAL A 223 10.26 -14.86 13.61
N THR A 224 9.06 -15.45 13.65
CA THR A 224 8.85 -16.78 14.28
C THR A 224 9.47 -17.92 13.46
N TYR A 225 9.57 -17.78 12.14
CA TYR A 225 10.18 -18.80 11.27
C TYR A 225 11.69 -18.67 11.14
N GLU A 226 12.19 -17.48 10.90
CA GLU A 226 13.60 -17.24 10.54
C GLU A 226 14.42 -16.66 11.71
N GLY A 227 13.77 -16.20 12.76
CA GLY A 227 14.40 -15.46 13.85
C GLY A 227 14.68 -14.01 13.51
N ILE A 228 14.84 -13.18 14.55
CA ILE A 228 14.91 -11.73 14.42
C ILE A 228 16.18 -11.25 13.69
N GLU A 229 17.33 -11.87 13.91
CA GLU A 229 18.58 -11.46 13.26
C GLU A 229 18.57 -11.76 11.76
N LYS A 230 18.01 -12.92 11.37
CA LYS A 230 17.82 -13.26 9.96
C LYS A 230 16.81 -12.33 9.29
N ALA A 231 15.69 -12.01 9.96
CA ALA A 231 14.70 -11.07 9.47
C ALA A 231 15.31 -9.68 9.20
N LYS A 232 16.13 -9.14 10.12
CA LYS A 232 16.87 -7.89 9.92
C LYS A 232 17.81 -7.93 8.73
N GLN A 233 18.56 -9.04 8.58
CA GLN A 233 19.47 -9.21 7.45
C GLN A 233 18.69 -9.26 6.12
N ASP A 234 17.59 -9.99 6.06
CA ASP A 234 16.78 -10.10 4.84
C ASP A 234 16.13 -8.76 4.44
N VAL A 235 15.70 -7.96 5.43
CA VAL A 235 15.24 -6.58 5.19
C VAL A 235 16.36 -5.74 4.59
N ALA A 236 17.59 -5.80 5.12
CA ALA A 236 18.74 -5.06 4.60
C ALA A 236 19.05 -5.49 3.16
N ASP A 237 19.16 -6.79 2.90
CA ASP A 237 19.47 -7.35 1.58
C ASP A 237 18.42 -7.00 0.52
N LEU A 238 17.14 -7.08 0.87
CA LEU A 238 16.04 -6.72 -0.02
C LEU A 238 16.08 -5.23 -0.35
N SER A 239 16.43 -4.40 0.63
CA SER A 239 16.55 -2.95 0.50
C SER A 239 17.67 -2.57 -0.46
N GLU A 240 18.87 -3.09 -0.23
CA GLU A 240 20.03 -2.82 -1.06
C GLU A 240 19.76 -3.24 -2.51
N LYS A 241 19.20 -4.44 -2.71
CA LYS A 241 18.82 -4.93 -4.04
C LYS A 241 17.76 -4.07 -4.72
N ALA A 242 16.76 -3.57 -3.97
CA ALA A 242 15.73 -2.69 -4.51
C ALA A 242 16.34 -1.35 -4.94
N ILE A 243 17.19 -0.75 -4.10
CA ILE A 243 17.86 0.52 -4.39
C ILE A 243 18.80 0.38 -5.59
N ALA A 244 19.64 -0.65 -5.60
CA ALA A 244 20.55 -0.91 -6.72
C ALA A 244 19.80 -1.07 -8.05
N GLN A 245 18.64 -1.75 -8.05
CA GLN A 245 17.80 -1.84 -9.24
C GLN A 245 17.16 -0.51 -9.62
N MET A 246 16.69 0.29 -8.65
CA MET A 246 16.15 1.61 -8.90
C MET A 246 17.19 2.54 -9.54
N GLU A 247 18.44 2.42 -9.14
CA GLU A 247 19.56 3.18 -9.69
C GLU A 247 19.93 2.81 -11.13
N THR A 248 19.43 1.70 -11.68
CA THR A 248 19.60 1.38 -13.10
C THR A 248 18.66 2.16 -14.03
N LEU A 249 17.60 2.76 -13.49
CA LEU A 249 16.70 3.60 -14.28
C LEU A 249 17.40 4.88 -14.73
N VAL A 250 17.10 5.33 -15.96
CA VAL A 250 17.71 6.54 -16.54
C VAL A 250 17.29 7.78 -15.77
N VAL A 251 16.00 7.90 -15.50
CA VAL A 251 15.46 9.03 -14.72
C VAL A 251 15.59 8.73 -13.23
N LYS A 252 16.06 9.69 -12.46
CA LYS A 252 16.25 9.57 -11.02
C LYS A 252 15.19 10.38 -10.28
N ASN A 253 14.72 9.83 -9.16
CA ASN A 253 13.89 10.56 -8.20
C ASN A 253 14.50 10.34 -6.81
N GLU A 254 15.24 11.34 -6.35
CA GLU A 254 15.93 11.29 -5.06
C GLU A 254 14.96 11.06 -3.91
N PHE A 255 13.81 11.74 -3.92
CA PHE A 255 12.80 11.56 -2.88
C PHE A 255 12.24 10.13 -2.87
N LEU A 256 11.93 9.54 -4.03
CA LEU A 256 11.43 8.17 -4.10
C LEU A 256 12.49 7.18 -3.55
N THR A 257 13.75 7.36 -3.91
CA THR A 257 14.85 6.53 -3.39
C THR A 257 14.96 6.65 -1.86
N GLU A 258 14.93 7.85 -1.33
CA GLU A 258 14.97 8.09 0.13
C GLU A 258 13.70 7.61 0.84
N LEU A 259 12.53 7.71 0.20
CA LEU A 259 11.28 7.13 0.72
C LEU A 259 11.39 5.62 0.86
N LEU A 260 11.91 4.93 -0.16
CA LEU A 260 12.11 3.48 -0.11
C LEU A 260 13.07 3.09 1.01
N ARG A 261 14.20 3.80 1.18
CA ARG A 261 15.11 3.62 2.32
C ARG A 261 14.40 3.81 3.65
N TYR A 262 13.66 4.90 3.80
CA TYR A 262 12.91 5.20 5.03
C TYR A 262 11.87 4.13 5.38
N LEU A 263 11.12 3.62 4.39
CA LEU A 263 10.09 2.60 4.61
C LEU A 263 10.66 1.29 5.17
N ILE A 264 11.86 0.99 4.82
CA ILE A 264 12.55 -0.25 5.16
C ILE A 264 13.32 -0.10 6.48
N SER A 265 13.93 1.07 6.75
CA SER A 265 14.71 1.34 7.96
C SER A 265 13.91 2.00 9.09
N ARG A 266 12.58 2.10 8.95
CA ARG A 266 11.73 2.79 9.92
C ARG A 266 11.73 2.09 11.29
N GLU A 267 11.64 2.89 12.34
CA GLU A 267 11.50 2.44 13.72
C GLU A 267 10.04 2.47 14.21
N LYS A 268 9.10 2.96 13.38
CA LYS A 268 7.67 3.10 13.67
C LYS A 268 6.79 3.21 12.41
#